data_899684c79698c08da42f20716272717c
#
_entry.id   899684c79698c08da42f20716272717c
#
_cell.length_a   1.000
_cell.length_b   1.000
_cell.length_c   1.000
_cell.angle_alpha   90.00
_cell.angle_beta   90.00
_cell.angle_gamma   90.00
#
_symmetry.space_group_name_H-M   'P 1'
#
loop_
_entity.id
_entity.type
_entity.pdbx_description
1 polymer ?
#
loop_
_entity_poly.entity_id
_entity_poly.type
_entity_poly.pdbx_seq_one_letter_code
_entity_poly.pdbx_strand_id
1 'polypeptide(L)'
;MSAGPAHIPAAEWQAFVTGMNTLSPLGDEDLADAATLCQRLSLDKGEALLRAGEHAHLVGFVVSGGLREHYVLADGGERTKGFSLPGWFAGSLSDLISGEASKVWIEAAAPSVLLTLPWAEVRRWQETRPAWTRFGWRVAERLYMMKVEREYELLAMDAAARLDATLTRWPTLEQVFSQRDIASYVGVTPVHLSRLRTSRGAKAASPGPGSPPSR
;
A
#
# COMPACT_ATOMS: atom_id res chain seq x y z
N MET A 1 -0.84 -20.74 17.79
CA MET A 1 -1.62 -20.05 16.74
C MET A 1 -2.87 -19.49 17.40
N SER A 2 -2.96 -18.17 17.54
CA SER A 2 -4.12 -17.51 18.12
C SER A 2 -5.35 -17.74 17.24
N ALA A 3 -6.46 -18.18 17.84
CA ALA A 3 -7.74 -18.29 17.12
C ALA A 3 -8.22 -16.90 16.71
N GLY A 4 -8.59 -16.75 15.45
CA GLY A 4 -9.13 -15.49 14.93
C GLY A 4 -10.55 -15.23 15.40
N PRO A 5 -11.06 -13.99 15.18
CA PRO A 5 -12.43 -13.64 15.50
C PRO A 5 -13.43 -14.50 14.71
N ALA A 6 -14.52 -14.92 15.33
CA ALA A 6 -15.52 -15.80 14.71
C ALA A 6 -16.19 -15.20 13.45
N HIS A 7 -16.20 -13.88 13.33
CA HIS A 7 -16.79 -13.13 12.19
C HIS A 7 -15.82 -12.86 11.04
N ILE A 8 -14.53 -13.28 11.19
CA ILE A 8 -13.50 -13.15 10.15
C ILE A 8 -13.10 -14.54 9.67
N PRO A 9 -13.11 -14.82 8.36
CA PRO A 9 -12.63 -16.10 7.83
C PRO A 9 -11.20 -16.40 8.28
N ALA A 10 -10.94 -17.64 8.69
CA ALA A 10 -9.65 -18.06 9.25
C ALA A 10 -8.46 -17.75 8.32
N ALA A 11 -8.64 -17.89 7.01
CA ALA A 11 -7.60 -17.58 6.02
C ALA A 11 -7.26 -16.08 5.97
N GLU A 12 -8.27 -15.20 6.10
CA GLU A 12 -8.08 -13.74 6.13
C GLU A 12 -7.34 -13.31 7.42
N TRP A 13 -7.75 -13.89 8.56
CA TRP A 13 -7.05 -13.66 9.84
C TRP A 13 -5.60 -14.14 9.79
N GLN A 14 -5.35 -15.33 9.22
CA GLN A 14 -3.98 -15.83 9.09
C GLN A 14 -3.12 -14.95 8.19
N ALA A 15 -3.67 -14.42 7.10
CA ALA A 15 -2.97 -13.46 6.23
C ALA A 15 -2.60 -12.18 7.01
N PHE A 16 -3.52 -11.66 7.83
CA PHE A 16 -3.27 -10.51 8.70
C PHE A 16 -2.14 -10.80 9.70
N VAL A 17 -2.21 -11.90 10.45
CA VAL A 17 -1.18 -12.31 11.42
C VAL A 17 0.19 -12.45 10.74
N THR A 18 0.24 -13.05 9.56
CA THR A 18 1.46 -13.19 8.77
C THR A 18 2.01 -11.83 8.36
N GLY A 19 1.16 -10.93 7.88
CA GLY A 19 1.55 -9.56 7.51
C GLY A 19 2.09 -8.76 8.68
N MET A 20 1.43 -8.82 9.85
CA MET A 20 1.92 -8.20 11.09
C MET A 20 3.29 -8.73 11.47
N ASN A 21 3.45 -10.04 11.50
CA ASN A 21 4.70 -10.70 11.92
C ASN A 21 5.86 -10.49 10.94
N THR A 22 5.58 -10.17 9.68
CA THR A 22 6.62 -9.78 8.71
C THR A 22 7.34 -8.48 9.11
N LEU A 23 6.64 -7.58 9.80
CA LEU A 23 7.23 -6.33 10.31
C LEU A 23 7.84 -6.51 11.69
N SER A 24 7.09 -7.08 12.63
CA SER A 24 7.54 -7.35 13.98
C SER A 24 6.63 -8.42 14.60
N PRO A 25 7.20 -9.49 15.18
CA PRO A 25 6.39 -10.52 15.84
C PRO A 25 5.54 -9.95 16.97
N LEU A 26 4.25 -10.31 16.97
CA LEU A 26 3.30 -10.08 18.06
C LEU A 26 3.01 -11.41 18.77
N GLY A 27 2.91 -11.37 20.10
CA GLY A 27 2.56 -12.54 20.89
C GLY A 27 1.09 -12.93 20.77
N ASP A 28 0.76 -14.12 21.25
CA ASP A 28 -0.63 -14.63 21.20
C ASP A 28 -1.61 -13.73 21.98
N GLU A 29 -1.18 -13.11 23.09
CA GLU A 29 -1.98 -12.16 23.86
C GLU A 29 -2.25 -10.87 23.07
N ASP A 30 -1.22 -10.30 22.42
CA ASP A 30 -1.34 -9.12 21.59
C ASP A 30 -2.29 -9.36 20.39
N LEU A 31 -2.19 -10.55 19.79
CA LEU A 31 -3.05 -10.96 18.69
C LEU A 31 -4.50 -11.24 19.13
N ALA A 32 -4.70 -11.78 20.33
CA ALA A 32 -6.03 -11.99 20.91
C ALA A 32 -6.76 -10.67 21.13
N ASP A 33 -6.08 -9.64 21.64
CA ASP A 33 -6.66 -8.31 21.80
C ASP A 33 -6.97 -7.66 20.44
N ALA A 34 -6.07 -7.76 19.47
CA ALA A 34 -6.35 -7.31 18.12
C ALA A 34 -7.56 -8.03 17.54
N ALA A 35 -7.74 -9.33 17.78
CA ALA A 35 -8.86 -10.12 17.32
C ALA A 35 -10.21 -9.61 17.86
N THR A 36 -10.25 -9.08 19.09
CA THR A 36 -11.49 -8.56 19.67
C THR A 36 -12.01 -7.29 19.01
N LEU A 37 -11.11 -6.48 18.43
CA LEU A 37 -11.42 -5.16 17.87
C LEU A 37 -11.33 -5.13 16.34
N CYS A 38 -10.74 -6.17 15.76
CA CYS A 38 -10.57 -6.26 14.32
C CYS A 38 -11.93 -6.42 13.63
N GLN A 39 -12.18 -5.58 12.61
CA GLN A 39 -13.38 -5.62 11.80
C GLN A 39 -13.04 -5.96 10.35
N ARG A 40 -13.88 -6.78 9.74
CA ARG A 40 -13.80 -7.05 8.31
C ARG A 40 -14.59 -5.97 7.56
N LEU A 41 -13.90 -5.23 6.71
CA LEU A 41 -14.47 -4.19 5.85
C LEU A 41 -14.39 -4.64 4.39
N SER A 42 -15.54 -4.65 3.71
CA SER A 42 -15.60 -4.84 2.25
C SER A 42 -15.88 -3.50 1.60
N LEU A 43 -15.14 -3.20 0.54
CA LEU A 43 -15.30 -1.99 -0.26
C LEU A 43 -15.52 -2.38 -1.72
N ASP A 44 -16.56 -1.87 -2.33
CA ASP A 44 -16.72 -1.94 -3.78
C ASP A 44 -15.78 -0.96 -4.47
N LYS A 45 -15.56 -1.17 -5.76
CA LYS A 45 -14.72 -0.26 -6.57
C LYS A 45 -15.24 1.17 -6.48
N GLY A 46 -14.36 2.11 -6.13
CA GLY A 46 -14.67 3.52 -5.97
C GLY A 46 -15.15 3.89 -4.56
N GLU A 47 -15.39 2.92 -3.67
CA GLU A 47 -15.66 3.22 -2.28
C GLU A 47 -14.38 3.61 -1.53
N ALA A 48 -14.51 4.56 -0.61
CA ALA A 48 -13.36 5.12 0.10
C ALA A 48 -13.25 4.58 1.52
N LEU A 49 -12.03 4.19 1.89
CA LEU A 49 -11.62 3.99 3.28
C LEU A 49 -11.46 5.34 4.01
N LEU A 50 -11.04 6.39 3.29
CA LEU A 50 -10.83 7.74 3.80
C LEU A 50 -11.03 8.75 2.68
N ARG A 51 -11.74 9.84 2.95
CA ARG A 51 -11.92 10.96 2.01
C ARG A 51 -11.17 12.18 2.49
N ALA A 52 -10.69 12.98 1.54
CA ALA A 52 -10.15 14.30 1.88
C ALA A 52 -11.21 15.12 2.63
N GLY A 53 -10.79 15.80 3.70
CA GLY A 53 -11.66 16.52 4.63
C GLY A 53 -12.18 15.70 5.81
N GLU A 54 -12.12 14.37 5.77
CA GLU A 54 -12.46 13.50 6.90
C GLU A 54 -11.27 13.33 7.85
N HIS A 55 -11.54 12.98 9.10
CA HIS A 55 -10.52 12.60 10.06
C HIS A 55 -10.24 11.10 9.99
N ALA A 56 -8.97 10.72 9.81
CA ALA A 56 -8.55 9.33 9.81
C ALA A 56 -8.69 8.72 11.22
N HIS A 57 -9.28 7.53 11.31
CA HIS A 57 -9.48 6.83 12.58
C HIS A 57 -9.27 5.31 12.51
N LEU A 58 -9.02 4.80 11.30
CA LEU A 58 -8.77 3.37 11.07
C LEU A 58 -7.41 3.15 10.41
N VAL A 59 -6.79 2.05 10.78
CA VAL A 59 -5.73 1.40 9.99
C VAL A 59 -6.29 0.11 9.41
N GLY A 60 -5.98 -0.17 8.15
CA GLY A 60 -6.43 -1.36 7.44
C GLY A 60 -5.26 -2.23 6.99
N PHE A 61 -5.47 -3.54 6.97
CA PHE A 61 -4.62 -4.50 6.30
C PHE A 61 -5.37 -5.04 5.08
N VAL A 62 -4.79 -4.95 3.90
CA VAL A 62 -5.44 -5.38 2.66
C VAL A 62 -5.33 -6.89 2.53
N VAL A 63 -6.46 -7.57 2.53
CA VAL A 63 -6.56 -9.03 2.32
C VAL A 63 -6.67 -9.35 0.85
N SER A 64 -7.52 -8.63 0.12
CA SER A 64 -7.72 -8.78 -1.32
C SER A 64 -8.07 -7.47 -2.00
N GLY A 65 -7.94 -7.40 -3.31
CA GLY A 65 -8.18 -6.18 -4.09
C GLY A 65 -6.99 -5.21 -4.04
N GLY A 66 -7.26 -3.93 -3.89
CA GLY A 66 -6.22 -2.91 -3.77
C GLY A 66 -6.79 -1.50 -3.64
N LEU A 67 -6.12 -0.66 -2.86
CA LEU A 67 -6.50 0.71 -2.63
C LEU A 67 -5.48 1.68 -3.23
N ARG A 68 -5.98 2.77 -3.76
CA ARG A 68 -5.21 3.89 -4.30
C ARG A 68 -5.26 5.05 -3.33
N GLU A 69 -4.10 5.59 -2.96
CA GLU A 69 -3.99 6.88 -2.29
C GLU A 69 -3.75 7.98 -3.32
N HIS A 70 -4.53 9.05 -3.27
CA HIS A 70 -4.35 10.18 -4.19
C HIS A 70 -4.76 11.52 -3.58
N TYR A 71 -4.22 12.58 -4.13
CA TYR A 71 -4.63 13.95 -3.88
C TYR A 71 -5.56 14.42 -5.00
N VAL A 72 -6.53 15.26 -4.65
CA VAL A 72 -7.32 16.03 -5.60
C VAL A 72 -6.79 17.46 -5.60
N LEU A 73 -6.40 17.95 -6.79
CA LEU A 73 -5.87 19.30 -6.96
C LEU A 73 -7.00 20.31 -7.12
N ALA A 74 -6.66 21.61 -7.01
CA ALA A 74 -7.64 22.70 -7.13
C ALA A 74 -8.34 22.75 -8.50
N ASP A 75 -7.71 22.22 -9.55
CA ASP A 75 -8.27 22.10 -10.89
C ASP A 75 -9.11 20.83 -11.10
N GLY A 76 -9.34 20.05 -10.06
CA GLY A 76 -10.02 18.75 -10.10
C GLY A 76 -9.14 17.60 -10.60
N GLY A 77 -7.90 17.86 -10.98
CA GLY A 77 -6.94 16.82 -11.36
C GLY A 77 -6.53 15.96 -10.18
N GLU A 78 -6.22 14.69 -10.43
CA GLU A 78 -5.78 13.75 -9.40
C GLU A 78 -4.30 13.43 -9.53
N ARG A 79 -3.64 13.21 -8.38
CA ARG A 79 -2.25 12.77 -8.29
C ARG A 79 -2.15 11.57 -7.37
N THR A 80 -1.83 10.41 -7.95
CA THR A 80 -1.62 9.18 -7.19
C THR A 80 -0.39 9.30 -6.32
N LYS A 81 -0.58 9.13 -5.01
CA LYS A 81 0.47 9.16 -3.99
C LYS A 81 1.05 7.78 -3.74
N GLY A 82 0.20 6.73 -3.77
CA GLY A 82 0.59 5.37 -3.46
C GLY A 82 -0.47 4.34 -3.74
N PHE A 83 -0.11 3.08 -3.50
CA PHE A 83 -0.96 1.91 -3.66
C PHE A 83 -0.81 1.00 -2.46
N SER A 84 -1.92 0.41 -2.02
CA SER A 84 -1.94 -0.66 -1.03
C SER A 84 -2.54 -1.91 -1.67
N LEU A 85 -1.75 -2.97 -1.74
CA LEU A 85 -2.09 -4.28 -2.31
C LEU A 85 -2.19 -5.34 -1.19
N PRO A 86 -2.66 -6.56 -1.46
CA PRO A 86 -2.72 -7.63 -0.47
C PRO A 86 -1.40 -7.82 0.26
N GLY A 87 -1.46 -7.95 1.58
CA GLY A 87 -0.28 -7.99 2.46
C GLY A 87 0.28 -6.63 2.88
N TRP A 88 -0.32 -5.52 2.41
CA TRP A 88 0.09 -4.16 2.78
C TRP A 88 -0.93 -3.50 3.71
N PHE A 89 -0.45 -2.49 4.44
CA PHE A 89 -1.32 -1.66 5.27
C PHE A 89 -1.87 -0.49 4.45
N ALA A 90 -3.12 -0.12 4.76
CA ALA A 90 -3.80 1.05 4.20
C ALA A 90 -4.20 2.00 5.33
N GLY A 91 -4.02 3.30 5.11
CA GLY A 91 -4.30 4.36 6.07
C GLY A 91 -3.32 5.51 5.92
N SER A 92 -3.76 6.72 6.26
CA SER A 92 -2.89 7.89 6.25
C SER A 92 -2.26 8.07 7.63
N LEU A 93 -1.06 7.51 7.83
CA LEU A 93 -0.37 7.57 9.12
C LEU A 93 -0.11 9.02 9.57
N SER A 94 0.19 9.93 8.64
CA SER A 94 0.36 11.36 8.96
C SER A 94 -0.88 11.95 9.60
N ASP A 95 -2.06 11.66 9.03
CA ASP A 95 -3.33 12.23 9.48
C ASP A 95 -3.81 11.54 10.78
N LEU A 96 -3.55 10.23 10.92
CA LEU A 96 -3.76 9.48 12.16
C LEU A 96 -2.92 10.04 13.33
N ILE A 97 -1.69 10.47 13.07
CA ILE A 97 -0.78 11.04 14.09
C ILE A 97 -1.16 12.49 14.41
N SER A 98 -1.41 13.33 13.40
CA SER A 98 -1.71 14.75 13.60
C SER A 98 -3.13 14.97 14.11
N GLY A 99 -4.06 14.08 13.81
CA GLY A 99 -5.47 14.27 14.08
C GLY A 99 -6.13 15.35 13.20
N GLU A 100 -5.41 15.85 12.19
CA GLU A 100 -5.95 16.83 11.24
C GLU A 100 -6.86 16.17 10.18
N ALA A 101 -7.69 16.97 9.54
CA ALA A 101 -8.49 16.53 8.41
C ALA A 101 -7.57 16.08 7.24
N SER A 102 -7.87 14.92 6.66
CA SER A 102 -7.07 14.32 5.62
C SER A 102 -7.01 15.18 4.36
N LYS A 103 -5.84 15.22 3.73
CA LYS A 103 -5.65 15.79 2.39
C LYS A 103 -5.72 14.72 1.30
N VAL A 104 -5.76 13.44 1.69
CA VAL A 104 -5.75 12.31 0.74
C VAL A 104 -7.09 11.62 0.68
N TRP A 105 -7.37 11.05 -0.49
CA TRP A 105 -8.36 10.01 -0.68
C TRP A 105 -7.66 8.66 -0.64
N ILE A 106 -8.29 7.68 0.02
CA ILE A 106 -7.89 6.26 -0.03
C ILE A 106 -9.11 5.50 -0.49
N GLU A 107 -9.14 5.08 -1.75
CA GLU A 107 -10.28 4.42 -2.37
C GLU A 107 -9.94 3.07 -2.97
N ALA A 108 -10.90 2.16 -3.04
CA ALA A 108 -10.77 0.85 -3.64
C ALA A 108 -10.74 0.96 -5.19
N ALA A 109 -9.64 0.53 -5.80
CA ALA A 109 -9.50 0.47 -7.26
C ALA A 109 -10.21 -0.76 -7.88
N ALA A 110 -10.49 -1.77 -7.07
CA ALA A 110 -11.25 -2.99 -7.36
C ALA A 110 -12.01 -3.40 -6.09
N PRO A 111 -12.98 -4.33 -6.17
CA PRO A 111 -13.59 -4.90 -4.98
C PRO A 111 -12.51 -5.39 -4.01
N SER A 112 -12.52 -4.86 -2.79
CA SER A 112 -11.43 -5.02 -1.83
C SER A 112 -11.94 -5.46 -0.48
N VAL A 113 -11.17 -6.28 0.21
CA VAL A 113 -11.42 -6.71 1.59
C VAL A 113 -10.25 -6.26 2.45
N LEU A 114 -10.58 -5.61 3.57
CA LEU A 114 -9.62 -5.18 4.57
C LEU A 114 -9.99 -5.76 5.93
N LEU A 115 -8.96 -5.98 6.74
CA LEU A 115 -9.10 -6.12 8.19
C LEU A 115 -8.67 -4.82 8.84
N THR A 116 -9.57 -4.17 9.57
CA THR A 116 -9.34 -2.83 10.12
C THR A 116 -9.28 -2.85 11.64
N LEU A 117 -8.45 -1.95 12.19
CA LEU A 117 -8.34 -1.70 13.62
C LEU A 117 -8.55 -0.20 13.90
N PRO A 118 -9.24 0.16 14.99
CA PRO A 118 -9.33 1.55 15.44
C PRO A 118 -7.93 2.08 15.81
N TRP A 119 -7.55 3.22 15.25
CA TRP A 119 -6.23 3.81 15.51
C TRP A 119 -6.01 4.15 16.99
N ALA A 120 -7.03 4.60 17.68
CA ALA A 120 -6.96 4.92 19.10
C ALA A 120 -6.47 3.73 19.94
N GLU A 121 -6.94 2.50 19.61
CA GLU A 121 -6.54 1.29 20.30
C GLU A 121 -5.13 0.84 19.93
N VAL A 122 -4.79 0.91 18.63
CA VAL A 122 -3.43 0.64 18.17
C VAL A 122 -2.44 1.59 18.86
N ARG A 123 -2.79 2.89 18.96
CA ARG A 123 -2.00 3.89 19.66
C ARG A 123 -1.83 3.57 21.16
N ARG A 124 -2.92 3.20 21.84
CA ARG A 124 -2.89 2.80 23.23
C ARG A 124 -1.98 1.58 23.45
N TRP A 125 -2.05 0.57 22.58
CA TRP A 125 -1.16 -0.59 22.66
C TRP A 125 0.31 -0.22 22.41
N GLN A 126 0.59 0.67 21.48
CA GLN A 126 1.95 1.16 21.24
C GLN A 126 2.55 1.89 22.46
N GLU A 127 1.72 2.57 23.24
CA GLU A 127 2.16 3.29 24.43
C GLU A 127 2.35 2.37 25.66
N THR A 128 1.64 1.23 25.70
CA THR A 128 1.58 0.37 26.89
C THR A 128 2.24 -0.99 26.73
N ARG A 129 2.51 -1.44 25.49
CA ARG A 129 3.01 -2.80 25.20
C ARG A 129 4.27 -2.79 24.34
N PRO A 130 5.39 -3.33 24.83
CA PRO A 130 6.65 -3.29 24.09
C PRO A 130 6.61 -3.93 22.70
N ALA A 131 5.80 -4.98 22.47
CA ALA A 131 5.66 -5.60 21.16
C ALA A 131 4.99 -4.67 20.17
N TRP A 132 3.91 -3.99 20.54
CA TRP A 132 3.22 -2.99 19.72
C TRP A 132 4.06 -1.73 19.52
N THR A 133 4.84 -1.30 20.52
CA THR A 133 5.81 -0.20 20.36
C THR A 133 6.82 -0.53 19.25
N ARG A 134 7.42 -1.73 19.32
CA ARG A 134 8.35 -2.20 18.28
C ARG A 134 7.69 -2.30 16.91
N PHE A 135 6.46 -2.84 16.85
CA PHE A 135 5.70 -2.92 15.62
C PHE A 135 5.49 -1.52 15.00
N GLY A 136 5.02 -0.55 15.79
CA GLY A 136 4.82 0.83 15.35
C GLY A 136 6.11 1.48 14.84
N TRP A 137 7.23 1.24 15.52
CA TRP A 137 8.55 1.69 15.06
C TRP A 137 8.90 1.09 13.68
N ARG A 138 8.75 -0.22 13.51
CA ARG A 138 9.05 -0.89 12.22
C ARG A 138 8.16 -0.37 11.08
N VAL A 139 6.89 -0.09 11.35
CA VAL A 139 6.00 0.56 10.40
C VAL A 139 6.53 1.95 10.01
N ALA A 140 6.91 2.76 11.00
CA ALA A 140 7.42 4.11 10.77
C ALA A 140 8.74 4.09 9.98
N GLU A 141 9.70 3.22 10.33
CA GLU A 141 10.95 3.02 9.58
C GLU A 141 10.68 2.66 8.12
N ARG A 142 9.80 1.68 7.89
CA ARG A 142 9.45 1.24 6.54
C ARG A 142 8.82 2.36 5.71
N LEU A 143 7.87 3.09 6.29
CA LEU A 143 7.23 4.23 5.62
C LEU A 143 8.22 5.37 5.34
N TYR A 144 9.15 5.63 6.27
CA TYR A 144 10.22 6.61 6.06
C TYR A 144 11.11 6.22 4.87
N MET A 145 11.59 4.97 4.85
CA MET A 145 12.42 4.48 3.74
C MET A 145 11.68 4.55 2.40
N MET A 146 10.41 4.17 2.36
CA MET A 146 9.58 4.29 1.15
C MET A 146 9.45 5.75 0.68
N LYS A 147 9.36 6.72 1.60
CA LYS A 147 9.33 8.15 1.27
C LYS A 147 10.66 8.63 0.70
N VAL A 148 11.77 8.24 1.31
CA VAL A 148 13.12 8.59 0.81
C VAL A 148 13.37 8.01 -0.59
N GLU A 149 13.01 6.74 -0.80
CA GLU A 149 13.10 6.11 -2.12
C GLU A 149 12.21 6.84 -3.14
N ARG A 150 10.99 7.19 -2.74
CA ARG A 150 10.07 7.92 -3.63
C ARG A 150 10.58 9.31 -3.98
N GLU A 151 11.17 10.01 -3.05
CA GLU A 151 11.81 11.30 -3.29
C GLU A 151 12.98 11.17 -4.27
N TYR A 152 13.87 10.19 -4.08
CA TYR A 152 14.95 9.87 -4.99
C TYR A 152 14.44 9.55 -6.41
N GLU A 153 13.42 8.69 -6.52
CA GLU A 153 12.79 8.37 -7.81
C GLU A 153 12.31 9.63 -8.54
N LEU A 154 11.66 10.55 -7.84
CA LEU A 154 11.10 11.77 -8.43
C LEU A 154 12.17 12.77 -8.83
N LEU A 155 13.26 12.89 -8.06
CA LEU A 155 14.30 13.89 -8.25
C LEU A 155 15.43 13.44 -9.19
N ALA A 156 15.76 12.14 -9.18
CA ALA A 156 16.97 11.63 -9.80
C ALA A 156 16.76 10.61 -10.94
N MET A 157 15.58 10.00 -11.03
CA MET A 157 15.31 8.98 -12.06
C MET A 157 14.52 9.55 -13.25
N ASP A 158 14.81 9.04 -14.44
CA ASP A 158 13.94 9.26 -15.59
C ASP A 158 12.63 8.44 -15.50
N ALA A 159 11.69 8.70 -16.39
CA ALA A 159 10.37 8.09 -16.37
C ALA A 159 10.40 6.55 -16.58
N ALA A 160 11.35 6.05 -17.37
CA ALA A 160 11.49 4.62 -17.63
C ALA A 160 11.99 3.91 -16.36
N ALA A 161 13.02 4.45 -15.74
CA ALA A 161 13.56 3.92 -14.47
C ALA A 161 12.51 3.97 -13.33
N ARG A 162 11.70 5.05 -13.23
CA ARG A 162 10.60 5.13 -12.28
C ARG A 162 9.54 4.06 -12.52
N LEU A 163 9.20 3.79 -13.79
CA LEU A 163 8.26 2.72 -14.14
C LEU A 163 8.80 1.35 -13.74
N ASP A 164 10.07 1.07 -14.03
CA ASP A 164 10.72 -0.19 -13.68
C ASP A 164 10.76 -0.40 -12.16
N ALA A 165 11.15 0.62 -11.38
CA ALA A 165 11.14 0.59 -9.93
C ALA A 165 9.72 0.36 -9.38
N THR A 166 8.70 1.01 -9.96
CA THR A 166 7.30 0.85 -9.58
C THR A 166 6.81 -0.58 -9.78
N LEU A 167 7.06 -1.17 -10.96
CA LEU A 167 6.63 -2.53 -11.28
C LEU A 167 7.44 -3.62 -10.54
N THR A 168 8.68 -3.32 -10.18
CA THR A 168 9.48 -4.19 -9.30
C THR A 168 8.93 -4.19 -7.87
N ARG A 169 8.55 -3.02 -7.35
CA ARG A 169 7.95 -2.89 -6.02
C ARG A 169 6.58 -3.57 -5.92
N TRP A 170 5.78 -3.50 -6.97
CA TRP A 170 4.43 -4.07 -7.04
C TRP A 170 4.22 -4.87 -8.33
N PRO A 171 4.64 -6.14 -8.38
CA PRO A 171 4.56 -6.95 -9.59
C PRO A 171 3.12 -7.18 -10.11
N THR A 172 2.13 -7.10 -9.23
CA THR A 172 0.70 -7.29 -9.57
C THR A 172 -0.05 -5.97 -9.80
N LEU A 173 0.64 -4.83 -9.80
CA LEU A 173 0.04 -3.49 -9.87
C LEU A 173 -0.90 -3.34 -11.07
N GLU A 174 -0.47 -3.79 -12.24
CA GLU A 174 -1.20 -3.67 -13.49
C GLU A 174 -2.48 -4.53 -13.57
N GLN A 175 -2.62 -5.50 -12.67
CA GLN A 175 -3.82 -6.35 -12.58
C GLN A 175 -4.96 -5.66 -11.81
N VAL A 176 -4.63 -4.68 -10.97
CA VAL A 176 -5.57 -4.03 -10.05
C VAL A 176 -5.83 -2.57 -10.43
N PHE A 177 -4.80 -1.83 -10.83
CA PHE A 177 -4.89 -0.39 -11.05
C PHE A 177 -4.91 -0.02 -12.54
N SER A 178 -5.63 1.05 -12.84
CA SER A 178 -5.72 1.56 -14.21
C SER A 178 -4.38 2.14 -14.69
N GLN A 179 -4.21 2.18 -16.03
CA GLN A 179 -3.05 2.84 -16.63
C GLN A 179 -2.96 4.32 -16.25
N ARG A 180 -4.09 4.99 -16.04
CA ARG A 180 -4.16 6.39 -15.58
C ARG A 180 -3.56 6.54 -14.19
N ASP A 181 -3.89 5.63 -13.27
CA ASP A 181 -3.40 5.67 -11.89
C ASP A 181 -1.90 5.41 -11.83
N ILE A 182 -1.42 4.42 -12.61
CA ILE A 182 0.01 4.09 -12.69
C ILE A 182 0.79 5.23 -13.35
N ALA A 183 0.28 5.81 -14.44
CA ALA A 183 0.90 6.97 -15.10
C ALA A 183 0.99 8.17 -14.14
N SER A 184 -0.08 8.43 -13.41
CA SER A 184 -0.13 9.49 -12.38
C SER A 184 0.93 9.25 -11.29
N TYR A 185 1.08 8.02 -10.79
CA TYR A 185 2.12 7.66 -9.82
C TYR A 185 3.52 7.83 -10.41
N VAL A 186 3.78 7.30 -11.60
CA VAL A 186 5.10 7.44 -12.28
C VAL A 186 5.43 8.90 -12.61
N GLY A 187 4.43 9.77 -12.66
CA GLY A 187 4.60 11.18 -12.99
C GLY A 187 4.68 11.45 -14.51
N VAL A 188 3.89 10.70 -15.28
CA VAL A 188 3.81 10.85 -16.75
C VAL A 188 2.34 10.86 -17.22
N THR A 189 2.11 11.18 -18.48
CA THR A 189 0.78 11.02 -19.09
C THR A 189 0.51 9.55 -19.44
N PRO A 190 -0.76 9.10 -19.52
CA PRO A 190 -1.10 7.73 -19.97
C PRO A 190 -0.52 7.38 -21.34
N VAL A 191 -0.47 8.34 -22.26
CA VAL A 191 0.12 8.17 -23.60
C VAL A 191 1.63 7.91 -23.49
N HIS A 192 2.33 8.67 -22.63
CA HIS A 192 3.76 8.46 -22.40
C HIS A 192 4.02 7.10 -21.73
N LEU A 193 3.22 6.71 -20.73
CA LEU A 193 3.30 5.39 -20.10
C LEU A 193 3.19 4.26 -21.13
N SER A 194 2.23 4.36 -22.05
CA SER A 194 2.05 3.37 -23.13
C SER A 194 3.31 3.24 -24.00
N ARG A 195 3.93 4.37 -24.39
CA ARG A 195 5.19 4.36 -25.16
C ARG A 195 6.35 3.72 -24.39
N LEU A 196 6.50 4.03 -23.09
CA LEU A 196 7.52 3.41 -22.23
C LEU A 196 7.38 1.89 -22.18
N ARG A 197 6.14 1.38 -22.08
CA ARG A 197 5.86 -0.07 -22.07
C ARG A 197 6.24 -0.74 -23.39
N THR A 198 5.90 -0.13 -24.53
CA THR A 198 6.27 -0.66 -25.85
C THR A 198 7.79 -0.76 -25.99
N SER A 199 8.51 0.28 -25.60
CA SER A 199 9.99 0.30 -25.65
C SER A 199 10.60 -0.75 -24.72
N ARG A 200 10.01 -0.98 -23.54
CA ARG A 200 10.43 -2.02 -22.59
C ARG A 200 10.21 -3.44 -23.15
N GLY A 201 9.06 -3.69 -23.75
CA GLY A 201 8.75 -4.96 -24.40
C GLY A 201 9.72 -5.29 -25.55
N ALA A 202 10.04 -4.30 -26.37
CA ALA A 202 11.01 -4.44 -27.45
C ALA A 202 12.43 -4.75 -26.95
N LYS A 203 12.85 -4.12 -25.84
CA LYS A 203 14.15 -4.38 -25.21
C LYS A 203 14.25 -5.76 -24.56
N ALA A 204 13.17 -6.27 -24.00
CA ALA A 204 13.09 -7.62 -23.42
C ALA A 204 13.05 -8.71 -24.50
N ALA A 205 12.55 -8.41 -25.70
CA ALA A 205 12.47 -9.34 -26.83
C ALA A 205 13.73 -9.38 -27.71
N SER A 206 14.68 -8.46 -27.52
CA SER A 206 15.95 -8.47 -28.26
C SER A 206 16.88 -9.52 -27.65
N PRO A 207 17.34 -10.55 -28.40
CA PRO A 207 18.35 -11.48 -27.90
C PRO A 207 19.64 -10.71 -27.64
N GLY A 208 20.25 -10.95 -26.49
CA GLY A 208 21.55 -10.39 -26.13
C GLY A 208 22.59 -10.62 -27.22
N PRO A 209 23.66 -9.79 -27.34
CA PRO A 209 24.70 -9.93 -28.34
C PRO A 209 25.31 -11.31 -28.24
N GLY A 210 25.22 -12.06 -29.35
CA GLY A 210 25.67 -13.44 -29.45
C GLY A 210 27.13 -13.58 -29.00
N SER A 211 27.43 -14.67 -28.29
CA SER A 211 28.79 -15.10 -28.01
C SER A 211 29.62 -15.17 -29.29
N PRO A 212 30.86 -14.71 -29.30
CA PRO A 212 31.73 -14.79 -30.48
C PRO A 212 31.96 -16.26 -30.85
N PRO A 213 32.09 -16.55 -32.14
CA PRO A 213 32.33 -17.93 -32.59
C PRO A 213 33.69 -18.39 -32.07
N SER A 214 33.68 -19.53 -31.38
CA SER A 214 34.90 -20.25 -31.00
C SER A 214 35.69 -20.65 -32.25
N ARG A 215 36.90 -20.19 -32.35
CA ARG A 215 37.91 -20.72 -33.26
C ARG A 215 38.63 -21.90 -32.63
#